data_1710d12f81b301a8d3979f0eb750fd2d
#
_entry.id   1710d12f81b301a8d3979f0eb750fd2d
#
_cell.length_a   1.000
_cell.length_b   1.000
_cell.length_c   1.000
_cell.angle_alpha   90.00
_cell.angle_beta   90.00
_cell.angle_gamma   90.00
#
_symmetry.space_group_name_H-M   'P 1'
#
loop_
_entity.id
_entity.type
_entity.pdbx_description
1 polymer ?
#
loop_
_entity_poly.entity_id
_entity_poly.type
_entity_poly.pdbx_seq_one_letter_code
_entity_poly.pdbx_strand_id
1 'polypeptide(L)'
;MKINFLFFFIFYLSLSPFSVLSQIQICSYSFLNTQFSPRTLSMGGEVISIVDDDANLSFTTPSLLNNSMDGILSFSFTDYISDINLFSFVYSKKISERYTLMTGINSINYGSFVETDEIGNSIGSFSANQHLFVFGISNEINKNINLGMNLRLMNSYFDR
;
A
#
# COMPACT_ATOMS: atom_id res chain seq x y z
N MET A 1 -3.94 38.34 -34.91
CA MET A 1 -2.69 37.61 -35.19
C MET A 1 -2.11 36.79 -33.98
N LYS A 2 -2.47 37.11 -32.72
CA LYS A 2 -1.96 36.35 -31.54
C LYS A 2 -2.68 35.03 -31.27
N ILE A 3 -3.94 34.86 -31.67
CA ILE A 3 -4.74 33.65 -31.42
C ILE A 3 -4.24 32.47 -32.27
N ASN A 4 -3.76 32.70 -33.50
CA ASN A 4 -3.26 31.63 -34.38
C ASN A 4 -1.96 31.03 -33.90
N PHE A 5 -1.11 31.78 -33.18
CA PHE A 5 0.13 31.28 -32.61
C PHE A 5 -0.11 30.35 -31.45
N LEU A 6 -1.07 30.66 -30.57
CA LEU A 6 -1.44 29.78 -29.45
C LEU A 6 -2.06 28.48 -29.94
N PHE A 7 -2.89 28.53 -30.99
CA PHE A 7 -3.49 27.34 -31.59
C PHE A 7 -2.43 26.43 -32.24
N PHE A 8 -1.43 27.00 -32.89
CA PHE A 8 -0.31 26.28 -33.50
C PHE A 8 0.60 25.65 -32.42
N PHE A 9 0.81 26.33 -31.29
CA PHE A 9 1.61 25.83 -30.17
C PHE A 9 0.93 24.66 -29.45
N ILE A 10 -0.39 24.75 -29.22
CA ILE A 10 -1.17 23.64 -28.62
C ILE A 10 -1.21 22.43 -29.57
N PHE A 11 -1.37 22.67 -30.87
CA PHE A 11 -1.35 21.61 -31.88
C PHE A 11 0.02 20.91 -31.99
N TYR A 12 1.12 21.66 -31.90
CA TYR A 12 2.47 21.10 -31.87
C TYR A 12 2.75 20.27 -30.60
N LEU A 13 2.23 20.70 -29.45
CA LEU A 13 2.34 19.96 -28.20
C LEU A 13 1.54 18.64 -28.23
N SER A 14 0.42 18.59 -28.96
CA SER A 14 -0.38 17.36 -29.10
C SER A 14 0.19 16.37 -30.11
N LEU A 15 1.08 16.82 -31.01
CA LEU A 15 1.75 15.96 -32.01
C LEU A 15 3.11 15.42 -31.54
N SER A 16 3.63 15.85 -30.37
CA SER A 16 4.84 15.24 -29.84
C SER A 16 4.54 13.77 -29.51
N PRO A 17 5.19 12.78 -30.14
CA PRO A 17 5.01 11.40 -29.78
C PRO A 17 5.63 11.22 -28.39
N PHE A 18 4.81 11.31 -27.36
CA PHE A 18 5.20 10.77 -26.06
C PHE A 18 5.38 9.27 -26.27
N SER A 19 6.62 8.85 -26.43
CA SER A 19 6.98 7.45 -26.33
C SER A 19 6.69 7.01 -24.91
N VAL A 20 5.47 6.59 -24.66
CA VAL A 20 5.10 5.94 -23.41
C VAL A 20 5.79 4.57 -23.44
N LEU A 21 7.02 4.54 -22.95
CA LEU A 21 7.68 3.29 -22.60
C LEU A 21 6.91 2.73 -21.40
N SER A 22 5.89 1.92 -21.68
CA SER A 22 5.27 1.07 -20.67
C SER A 22 6.31 0.04 -20.25
N GLN A 23 7.15 0.42 -19.30
CA GLN A 23 7.98 -0.53 -18.59
C GLN A 23 7.05 -1.23 -17.61
N ILE A 24 6.91 -2.54 -17.79
CA ILE A 24 6.43 -3.39 -16.69
C ILE A 24 7.51 -3.26 -15.62
N GLN A 25 7.27 -2.37 -14.66
CA GLN A 25 8.11 -2.31 -13.46
C GLN A 25 7.88 -3.64 -12.72
N ILE A 26 8.82 -4.56 -12.89
CA ILE A 26 9.01 -5.64 -11.93
C ILE A 26 9.48 -4.93 -10.66
N CYS A 27 8.52 -4.55 -9.83
CA CYS A 27 8.80 -3.89 -8.58
C CYS A 27 9.51 -4.88 -7.67
N SER A 28 10.79 -4.65 -7.38
CA SER A 28 11.56 -5.47 -6.42
C SER A 28 10.91 -5.53 -5.04
N TYR A 29 9.92 -4.69 -4.79
CA TYR A 29 9.17 -4.58 -3.53
C TYR A 29 7.67 -4.75 -3.77
N SER A 30 7.26 -5.82 -4.45
CA SER A 30 5.83 -6.16 -4.68
C SER A 30 5.02 -6.25 -3.38
N PHE A 31 5.68 -6.59 -2.28
CA PHE A 31 5.13 -6.60 -0.93
C PHE A 31 4.47 -5.26 -0.53
N LEU A 32 5.00 -4.12 -0.95
CA LEU A 32 4.44 -2.80 -0.63
C LEU A 32 3.05 -2.56 -1.24
N ASN A 33 2.71 -3.31 -2.28
CA ASN A 33 1.42 -3.24 -2.98
C ASN A 33 0.46 -4.37 -2.56
N THR A 34 0.92 -5.28 -1.67
CA THR A 34 0.08 -6.37 -1.17
C THR A 34 -1.01 -5.81 -0.28
N GLN A 35 -2.24 -6.25 -0.53
CA GLN A 35 -3.39 -5.89 0.29
C GLN A 35 -3.55 -6.89 1.43
N PHE A 36 -3.66 -6.38 2.64
CA PHE A 36 -3.75 -7.19 3.86
C PHE A 36 -5.17 -7.27 4.42
N SER A 37 -6.03 -6.32 4.06
CA SER A 37 -7.41 -6.34 4.50
C SER A 37 -8.27 -7.18 3.54
N PRO A 38 -9.02 -8.19 4.04
CA PRO A 38 -9.95 -8.97 3.23
C PRO A 38 -10.98 -8.10 2.53
N ARG A 39 -11.38 -6.99 3.15
CA ARG A 39 -12.31 -6.03 2.57
C ARG A 39 -11.72 -5.34 1.35
N THR A 40 -10.49 -4.81 1.44
CA THR A 40 -9.84 -4.17 0.29
C THR A 40 -9.57 -5.17 -0.84
N LEU A 41 -9.21 -6.41 -0.50
CA LEU A 41 -9.04 -7.49 -1.47
C LEU A 41 -10.35 -7.79 -2.24
N SER A 42 -11.47 -7.86 -1.53
CA SER A 42 -12.79 -8.13 -2.15
C SER A 42 -13.26 -7.00 -3.08
N MET A 43 -12.75 -5.78 -2.88
CA MET A 43 -13.04 -4.60 -3.71
C MET A 43 -12.05 -4.40 -4.87
N GLY A 44 -11.13 -5.33 -5.08
CA GLY A 44 -10.14 -5.27 -6.17
C GLY A 44 -8.80 -4.65 -5.79
N GLY A 45 -8.55 -4.40 -4.50
CA GLY A 45 -7.25 -4.00 -3.96
C GLY A 45 -7.13 -2.51 -3.68
N GLU A 46 -6.98 -1.65 -4.66
CA GLU A 46 -6.82 -0.21 -4.44
C GLU A 46 -8.16 0.50 -4.30
N VAL A 47 -8.40 1.07 -3.12
CA VAL A 47 -9.60 1.85 -2.82
C VAL A 47 -9.23 3.30 -2.61
N ILE A 48 -9.74 4.19 -3.48
CA ILE A 48 -9.38 5.62 -3.48
C ILE A 48 -10.55 6.52 -3.06
N SER A 49 -11.79 6.05 -3.21
CA SER A 49 -12.98 6.91 -3.13
C SER A 49 -13.97 6.53 -2.03
N ILE A 50 -13.69 5.48 -1.26
CA ILE A 50 -14.57 5.09 -0.15
C ILE A 50 -14.16 5.86 1.10
N VAL A 51 -15.09 6.63 1.64
CA VAL A 51 -14.92 7.35 2.90
C VAL A 51 -15.83 6.71 3.93
N ASP A 52 -15.23 5.98 4.87
CA ASP A 52 -15.93 5.34 5.99
C ASP A 52 -15.01 5.28 7.22
N ASP A 53 -15.28 4.38 8.17
CA ASP A 53 -14.55 4.20 9.41
C ASP A 53 -13.50 3.07 9.37
N ASP A 54 -13.19 2.50 8.19
CA ASP A 54 -12.21 1.42 8.07
C ASP A 54 -10.78 1.95 8.02
N ALA A 55 -10.07 1.86 9.14
CA ALA A 55 -8.69 2.30 9.28
C ALA A 55 -7.71 1.56 8.34
N ASN A 56 -8.06 0.37 7.82
CA ASN A 56 -7.21 -0.37 6.89
C ASN A 56 -7.02 0.35 5.55
N LEU A 57 -7.98 1.17 5.13
CA LEU A 57 -7.88 1.96 3.90
C LEU A 57 -6.69 2.91 3.91
N SER A 58 -6.26 3.35 5.09
CA SER A 58 -5.17 4.31 5.26
C SER A 58 -3.78 3.75 4.95
N PHE A 59 -3.61 2.42 4.91
CA PHE A 59 -2.36 1.81 4.49
C PHE A 59 -1.98 2.18 3.06
N THR A 60 -2.97 2.20 2.17
CA THR A 60 -2.78 2.56 0.75
C THR A 60 -3.03 4.02 0.50
N THR A 61 -4.10 4.56 1.06
CA THR A 61 -4.58 5.92 0.79
C THR A 61 -4.72 6.70 2.10
N PRO A 62 -3.65 7.34 2.60
CA PRO A 62 -3.67 8.03 3.89
C PRO A 62 -4.64 9.22 3.94
N SER A 63 -5.02 9.79 2.81
CA SER A 63 -6.04 10.85 2.74
C SER A 63 -7.46 10.37 3.08
N LEU A 64 -7.70 9.07 3.16
CA LEU A 64 -8.98 8.52 3.64
C LEU A 64 -9.09 8.49 5.17
N LEU A 65 -7.97 8.67 5.90
CA LEU A 65 -8.02 8.86 7.35
C LEU A 65 -8.89 10.06 7.70
N ASN A 66 -9.86 9.84 8.56
CA ASN A 66 -10.84 10.85 8.94
C ASN A 66 -11.20 10.76 10.43
N ASN A 67 -11.98 11.72 10.89
CA ASN A 67 -12.35 11.84 12.29
C ASN A 67 -13.23 10.68 12.82
N SER A 68 -13.92 9.93 11.95
CA SER A 68 -14.73 8.77 12.37
C SER A 68 -13.86 7.57 12.76
N MET A 69 -12.58 7.58 12.37
CA MET A 69 -11.61 6.54 12.73
C MET A 69 -10.94 6.77 14.09
N ASP A 70 -11.47 7.65 14.95
CA ASP A 70 -10.88 7.91 16.27
C ASP A 70 -10.95 6.69 17.19
N GLY A 71 -9.80 6.23 17.66
CA GLY A 71 -9.68 5.11 18.59
C GLY A 71 -9.97 3.74 17.99
N ILE A 72 -10.02 3.63 16.65
CA ILE A 72 -10.25 2.35 15.98
C ILE A 72 -8.98 1.52 16.00
N LEU A 73 -9.15 0.28 16.43
CA LEU A 73 -8.16 -0.79 16.37
C LEU A 73 -8.70 -1.87 15.43
N SER A 74 -7.95 -2.18 14.40
CA SER A 74 -8.30 -3.26 13.47
C SER A 74 -7.18 -4.28 13.39
N PHE A 75 -7.59 -5.53 13.30
CA PHE A 75 -6.72 -6.69 13.17
C PHE A 75 -7.24 -7.56 12.03
N SER A 76 -6.36 -7.96 11.13
CA SER A 76 -6.70 -8.87 10.04
C SER A 76 -5.68 -10.00 9.98
N PHE A 77 -6.19 -11.21 9.81
CA PHE A 77 -5.40 -12.39 9.51
C PHE A 77 -5.99 -13.05 8.28
N THR A 78 -5.15 -13.35 7.31
CA THR A 78 -5.55 -14.03 6.08
C THR A 78 -4.62 -15.20 5.85
N ASP A 79 -5.19 -16.40 5.85
CA ASP A 79 -4.54 -17.60 5.34
C ASP A 79 -4.63 -17.56 3.81
N TYR A 80 -3.48 -17.43 3.17
CA TYR A 80 -3.38 -17.29 1.72
C TYR A 80 -3.05 -18.64 1.08
N ILE A 81 -2.45 -18.67 -0.09
CA ILE A 81 -2.12 -19.91 -0.80
C ILE A 81 -0.82 -20.50 -0.23
N SER A 82 -0.77 -21.82 -0.01
CA SER A 82 0.48 -22.56 0.24
C SER A 82 1.29 -22.07 1.45
N ASP A 83 0.72 -22.15 2.66
CA ASP A 83 1.36 -21.77 3.94
C ASP A 83 1.75 -20.28 4.07
N ILE A 84 1.36 -19.43 3.10
CA ILE A 84 1.57 -17.98 3.17
C ILE A 84 0.50 -17.37 4.06
N ASN A 85 0.93 -16.68 5.12
CA ASN A 85 0.05 -16.02 6.06
C ASN A 85 0.27 -14.51 6.04
N LEU A 86 -0.84 -13.78 5.89
CA LEU A 86 -0.87 -12.31 5.91
C LEU A 86 -1.45 -11.85 7.25
N PHE A 87 -0.76 -10.93 7.85
CA PHE A 87 -1.13 -10.34 9.13
C PHE A 87 -1.13 -8.83 9.04
N SER A 88 -2.17 -8.19 9.53
CA SER A 88 -2.27 -6.73 9.58
C SER A 88 -2.81 -6.27 10.93
N PHE A 89 -2.22 -5.22 11.44
CA PHE A 89 -2.67 -4.52 12.63
C PHE A 89 -2.61 -3.03 12.36
N VAL A 90 -3.67 -2.30 12.68
CA VAL A 90 -3.71 -0.85 12.56
C VAL A 90 -4.45 -0.23 13.73
N TYR A 91 -3.90 0.86 14.21
CA TYR A 91 -4.52 1.73 15.19
C TYR A 91 -4.58 3.15 14.65
N SER A 92 -5.74 3.78 14.75
CA SER A 92 -5.95 5.17 14.35
C SER A 92 -6.43 6.02 15.52
N LYS A 93 -5.97 7.27 15.55
CA LYS A 93 -6.29 8.24 16.61
C LYS A 93 -6.44 9.64 16.04
N LYS A 94 -7.55 10.26 16.35
CA LYS A 94 -7.77 11.69 16.13
C LYS A 94 -6.93 12.50 17.13
N ILE A 95 -6.08 13.39 16.64
CA ILE A 95 -5.27 14.30 17.46
C ILE A 95 -5.95 15.65 17.62
N SER A 96 -6.58 16.13 16.55
CA SER A 96 -7.36 17.38 16.56
C SER A 96 -8.49 17.31 15.54
N GLU A 97 -9.30 18.36 15.43
CA GLU A 97 -10.40 18.44 14.45
C GLU A 97 -9.92 18.26 13.00
N ARG A 98 -8.65 18.51 12.72
CA ARG A 98 -8.07 18.43 11.36
C ARG A 98 -7.09 17.31 11.17
N TYR A 99 -6.54 16.74 12.25
CA TYR A 99 -5.45 15.77 12.16
C TYR A 99 -5.84 14.44 12.74
N THR A 100 -5.74 13.40 11.92
CA THR A 100 -5.87 12.00 12.33
C THR A 100 -4.56 11.28 12.02
N LEU A 101 -4.07 10.53 12.99
CA LEU A 101 -2.88 9.70 12.86
C LEU A 101 -3.28 8.24 12.75
N MET A 102 -2.43 7.46 12.09
CA MET A 102 -2.47 6.02 12.15
C MET A 102 -1.08 5.44 12.36
N THR A 103 -1.02 4.31 13.02
CA THR A 103 0.15 3.45 13.07
C THR A 103 -0.29 2.02 12.80
N GLY A 104 0.51 1.28 12.05
CA GLY A 104 0.17 -0.09 11.74
C GLY A 104 1.36 -0.93 11.33
N ILE A 105 1.14 -2.23 11.33
CA ILE A 105 2.11 -3.24 10.94
C ILE A 105 1.42 -4.21 9.99
N ASN A 106 2.03 -4.43 8.83
CA ASN A 106 1.68 -5.50 7.90
C ASN A 106 2.82 -6.51 7.87
N SER A 107 2.50 -7.78 7.95
CA SER A 107 3.47 -8.86 7.96
C SER A 107 3.07 -9.97 7.01
N ILE A 108 4.02 -10.48 6.25
CA ILE A 108 3.88 -11.72 5.47
C ILE A 108 4.87 -12.75 6.01
N ASN A 109 4.33 -13.92 6.32
CA ASN A 109 5.11 -15.13 6.51
C ASN A 109 4.90 -16.00 5.25
N TYR A 110 5.98 -16.34 4.57
CA TYR A 110 5.93 -17.15 3.34
C TYR A 110 5.99 -18.66 3.62
N GLY A 111 5.92 -19.07 4.90
CA GLY A 111 6.09 -20.46 5.28
C GLY A 111 7.54 -20.92 5.25
N SER A 112 7.74 -22.23 5.18
CA SER A 112 9.06 -22.85 5.12
C SER A 112 9.33 -23.43 3.73
N PHE A 113 10.53 -23.21 3.23
CA PHE A 113 11.00 -23.72 1.94
C PHE A 113 12.05 -24.80 2.20
N VAL A 114 11.98 -25.91 1.44
CA VAL A 114 12.98 -26.96 1.48
C VAL A 114 14.18 -26.52 0.65
N GLU A 115 15.35 -26.48 1.27
CA GLU A 115 16.61 -26.26 0.58
C GLU A 115 17.10 -27.57 -0.04
N THR A 116 17.39 -27.56 -1.36
CA THR A 116 17.87 -28.74 -2.07
C THR A 116 19.23 -28.48 -2.71
N ASP A 117 20.04 -29.54 -2.82
CA ASP A 117 21.30 -29.53 -3.59
C ASP A 117 21.02 -29.59 -5.11
N GLU A 118 22.08 -29.50 -5.90
CA GLU A 118 22.00 -29.57 -7.39
C GLU A 118 21.45 -30.91 -7.90
N ILE A 119 21.41 -31.94 -7.07
CA ILE A 119 20.96 -33.29 -7.41
C ILE A 119 19.52 -33.53 -6.90
N GLY A 120 18.94 -32.57 -6.15
CA GLY A 120 17.59 -32.62 -5.62
C GLY A 120 17.45 -33.22 -4.22
N ASN A 121 18.54 -33.51 -3.49
CA ASN A 121 18.48 -33.94 -2.12
C ASN A 121 18.20 -32.77 -1.19
N SER A 122 17.34 -32.98 -0.19
CA SER A 122 17.08 -32.00 0.85
C SER A 122 18.30 -31.83 1.75
N ILE A 123 18.81 -30.59 1.85
CA ILE A 123 19.95 -30.21 2.69
C ILE A 123 19.56 -29.33 3.87
N GLY A 124 18.33 -28.82 3.90
CA GLY A 124 17.84 -27.98 4.98
C GLY A 124 16.47 -27.39 4.69
N SER A 125 16.06 -26.45 5.52
CA SER A 125 14.87 -25.62 5.30
C SER A 125 15.16 -24.18 5.70
N PHE A 126 14.53 -23.23 5.01
CA PHE A 126 14.60 -21.81 5.37
C PHE A 126 13.19 -21.20 5.37
N SER A 127 13.01 -20.13 6.13
CA SER A 127 11.78 -19.35 6.14
C SER A 127 12.04 -17.92 5.67
N ALA A 128 11.03 -17.32 5.03
CA ALA A 128 11.08 -15.93 4.59
C ALA A 128 9.96 -15.14 5.25
N ASN A 129 10.32 -13.97 5.78
CA ASN A 129 9.37 -13.09 6.45
C ASN A 129 9.61 -11.64 6.02
N GLN A 130 8.52 -10.90 5.85
CA GLN A 130 8.56 -9.46 5.56
C GLN A 130 7.64 -8.71 6.49
N HIS A 131 8.12 -7.59 7.01
CA HIS A 131 7.36 -6.72 7.90
C HIS A 131 7.40 -5.29 7.37
N LEU A 132 6.25 -4.64 7.40
CA LEU A 132 6.07 -3.25 7.00
C LEU A 132 5.46 -2.47 8.17
N PHE A 133 6.21 -1.54 8.71
CA PHE A 133 5.72 -0.57 9.69
C PHE A 133 5.25 0.66 8.92
N VAL A 134 4.05 1.13 9.25
CA VAL A 134 3.45 2.29 8.59
C VAL A 134 3.02 3.31 9.64
N PHE A 135 3.40 4.56 9.41
CA PHE A 135 2.95 5.71 10.18
C PHE A 135 2.27 6.67 9.21
N GLY A 136 1.00 6.90 9.41
CA GLY A 136 0.19 7.75 8.56
C GLY A 136 -0.32 8.97 9.29
N ILE A 137 -0.46 10.07 8.56
CA ILE A 137 -1.11 11.29 9.01
C ILE A 137 -2.01 11.81 7.91
N SER A 138 -3.20 12.25 8.29
CA SER A 138 -4.08 13.02 7.42
C SER A 138 -4.33 14.41 8.00
N ASN A 139 -4.57 15.37 7.10
CA ASN A 139 -4.97 16.74 7.42
C ASN A 139 -6.21 17.10 6.60
N GLU A 140 -7.34 17.22 7.27
CA GLU A 140 -8.58 17.70 6.68
C GLU A 140 -8.53 19.23 6.53
N ILE A 141 -8.22 19.72 5.33
CA ILE A 141 -8.16 21.15 5.03
C ILE A 141 -9.57 21.73 5.02
N ASN A 142 -10.49 21.03 4.37
CA ASN A 142 -11.92 21.34 4.37
C ASN A 142 -12.72 20.06 4.04
N LYS A 143 -14.06 20.13 4.05
CA LYS A 143 -14.95 18.98 3.81
C LYS A 143 -14.71 18.23 2.48
N ASN A 144 -14.04 18.85 1.52
CA ASN A 144 -13.82 18.29 0.19
C ASN A 144 -12.35 17.95 -0.08
N ILE A 145 -11.42 18.41 0.76
CA ILE A 145 -9.98 18.24 0.54
C ILE A 145 -9.35 17.70 1.81
N ASN A 146 -8.82 16.49 1.72
CA ASN A 146 -8.03 15.85 2.75
C ASN A 146 -6.65 15.48 2.17
N LEU A 147 -5.58 15.88 2.84
CA LEU A 147 -4.21 15.53 2.48
C LEU A 147 -3.72 14.45 3.43
N GLY A 148 -3.10 13.41 2.88
CA GLY A 148 -2.52 12.33 3.67
C GLY A 148 -1.10 11.99 3.25
N MET A 149 -0.30 11.54 4.21
CA MET A 149 1.07 11.08 4.02
C MET A 149 1.33 9.83 4.84
N ASN A 150 2.00 8.84 4.25
CA ASN A 150 2.48 7.65 4.94
C ASN A 150 4.01 7.58 4.92
N LEU A 151 4.61 7.31 6.07
CA LEU A 151 5.98 6.83 6.19
C LEU A 151 5.95 5.32 6.32
N ARG A 152 6.68 4.60 5.45
CA ARG A 152 6.74 3.16 5.40
C ARG A 152 8.16 2.68 5.65
N LEU A 153 8.34 1.82 6.65
CA LEU A 153 9.61 1.19 6.98
C LEU A 153 9.48 -0.31 6.77
N MET A 154 10.26 -0.85 5.86
CA MET A 154 10.22 -2.27 5.51
C MET A 154 11.44 -3.00 6.07
N ASN A 155 11.20 -4.16 6.64
CA ASN A 155 12.22 -5.12 7.01
C ASN A 155 11.90 -6.48 6.37
N SER A 156 12.91 -7.08 5.74
CA SER A 156 12.82 -8.40 5.12
C SER A 156 13.99 -9.25 5.60
N TYR A 157 13.71 -10.46 6.08
CA TYR A 157 14.76 -11.37 6.53
C TYR A 157 14.44 -12.82 6.14
N PHE A 158 15.51 -13.57 5.97
CA PHE A 158 15.49 -14.99 5.73
C PHE A 158 16.12 -15.68 6.93
N ASP A 159 15.41 -16.64 7.53
CA ASP A 159 15.88 -17.45 8.65
C ASP A 159 16.28 -18.83 8.12
N ARG A 160 17.50 -19.27 8.46
CA ARG A 160 18.12 -20.49 7.91
C ARG A 160 18.48 -21.45 9.03
#